data_d00736260a879f7a2cbf007fbe9b046e
#
_entry.id   d00736260a879f7a2cbf007fbe9b046e
#
_cell.length_a   1.000
_cell.length_b   1.000
_cell.length_c   1.000
_cell.angle_alpha   90.00
_cell.angle_beta   90.00
_cell.angle_gamma   90.00
#
_symmetry.space_group_name_H-M   'P 1'
#
loop_
_entity.id
_entity.type
_entity.pdbx_description
1 polymer ?
#
loop_
_entity_poly.entity_id
_entity_poly.type
_entity_poly.pdbx_seq_one_letter_code
_entity_poly.pdbx_strand_id
1 'polypeptide(L)'
;MSGDKKQSFMQGIITLMFSQVIIKILGLVYKLYLTNKQGFGDAGNAIYNSGFQIYALLLTISSIGVPNAVAKLISEKLSVGDNRGAQKIFKVAFAFFSIVGFTGSALLFFGSDFIANVWLQIPEAKLTLMILAPSIFFVSLISVLRGYF
;
A
#
# COMPACT_ATOMS: atom_id res chain seq x y z
N MET A 1 3.84 30.75 22.68
CA MET A 1 4.38 29.50 22.12
C MET A 1 3.33 28.41 21.77
N SER A 2 2.06 28.56 22.13
CA SER A 2 0.99 27.58 21.82
C SER A 2 0.37 27.78 20.41
N GLY A 3 0.40 28.99 19.87
CA GLY A 3 -0.22 29.31 18.56
C GLY A 3 0.54 28.74 17.37
N ASP A 4 1.84 28.76 17.42
CA ASP A 4 2.72 28.35 16.32
C ASP A 4 2.63 26.84 16.03
N LYS A 5 2.53 26.00 17.07
CA LYS A 5 2.36 24.55 16.94
C LYS A 5 0.97 24.17 16.37
N LYS A 6 -0.09 24.90 16.76
CA LYS A 6 -1.43 24.70 16.20
C LYS A 6 -1.50 25.08 14.72
N GLN A 7 -0.84 26.17 14.35
CA GLN A 7 -0.79 26.64 12.97
C GLN A 7 -0.02 25.68 12.07
N SER A 8 1.12 25.14 12.54
CA SER A 8 1.89 24.10 11.84
C SER A 8 1.11 22.79 11.68
N PHE A 9 0.34 22.38 12.68
CA PHE A 9 -0.51 21.20 12.63
C PHE A 9 -1.66 21.36 11.62
N MET A 10 -2.34 22.49 11.63
CA MET A 10 -3.41 22.81 10.67
C MET A 10 -2.88 22.86 9.23
N GLN A 11 -1.71 23.45 9.01
CA GLN A 11 -1.08 23.48 7.70
C GLN A 11 -0.76 22.06 7.20
N GLY A 12 -0.28 21.18 8.08
CA GLY A 12 -0.04 19.77 7.75
C GLY A 12 -1.32 19.05 7.32
N ILE A 13 -2.43 19.23 8.05
CA ILE A 13 -3.73 18.63 7.69
C ILE A 13 -4.21 19.15 6.33
N ILE A 14 -4.17 20.46 6.11
CA ILE A 14 -4.61 21.08 4.84
C ILE A 14 -3.78 20.54 3.67
N THR A 15 -2.47 20.45 3.84
CA THR A 15 -1.57 19.90 2.82
C THR A 15 -1.90 18.45 2.49
N LEU A 16 -2.16 17.61 3.50
CA LEU A 16 -2.56 16.21 3.31
C LEU A 16 -3.91 16.10 2.60
N MET A 17 -4.90 16.91 2.98
CA MET A 17 -6.21 16.93 2.33
C MET A 17 -6.09 17.33 0.86
N PHE A 18 -5.33 18.39 0.58
CA PHE A 18 -5.11 18.87 -0.77
C PHE A 18 -4.39 17.82 -1.64
N SER A 19 -3.37 17.18 -1.08
CA SER A 19 -2.67 16.08 -1.76
C SER A 19 -3.60 14.91 -2.10
N GLN A 20 -4.52 14.55 -1.20
CA GLN A 20 -5.52 13.49 -1.46
C GLN A 20 -6.49 13.87 -2.59
N VAL A 21 -6.90 15.12 -2.66
CA VAL A 21 -7.77 15.61 -3.76
C VAL A 21 -7.03 15.53 -5.10
N ILE A 22 -5.77 15.99 -5.15
CA ILE A 22 -4.94 15.91 -6.36
C ILE A 22 -4.78 14.48 -6.83
N ILE A 23 -4.45 13.55 -5.93
CA ILE A 23 -4.28 12.11 -6.24
C ILE A 23 -5.57 11.54 -6.84
N LYS A 24 -6.73 11.88 -6.27
CA LYS A 24 -8.03 11.41 -6.79
C LYS A 24 -8.36 11.99 -8.17
N ILE A 25 -8.07 13.27 -8.40
CA ILE A 25 -8.26 13.91 -9.71
C ILE A 25 -7.35 13.25 -10.75
N LEU A 26 -6.07 13.06 -10.43
CA LEU A 26 -5.12 12.38 -11.33
C LEU A 26 -5.55 10.95 -11.63
N GLY A 27 -6.04 10.21 -10.61
CA GLY A 27 -6.59 8.87 -10.78
C GLY A 27 -7.82 8.84 -11.69
N LEU A 28 -8.72 9.83 -11.57
CA LEU A 28 -9.88 9.98 -12.44
C LEU A 28 -9.48 10.25 -13.89
N VAL A 29 -8.57 11.21 -14.11
CA VAL A 29 -8.06 11.56 -15.43
C VAL A 29 -7.39 10.34 -16.09
N TYR A 30 -6.53 9.64 -15.32
CA TYR A 30 -5.89 8.41 -15.78
C TYR A 30 -6.92 7.34 -16.18
N LYS A 31 -7.93 7.12 -15.35
CA LYS A 31 -8.97 6.11 -15.62
C LYS A 31 -9.80 6.46 -16.85
N LEU A 32 -10.20 7.72 -17.01
CA LEU A 32 -10.92 8.21 -18.18
C LEU A 32 -10.08 8.05 -19.46
N TYR A 33 -8.80 8.42 -19.41
CA TYR A 33 -7.89 8.25 -20.54
C TYR A 33 -7.74 6.77 -20.94
N LEU A 34 -7.55 5.90 -19.94
CA LEU A 34 -7.35 4.47 -20.16
C LEU A 34 -8.59 3.81 -20.78
N THR A 35 -9.79 4.13 -20.24
CA THR A 35 -11.06 3.55 -20.70
C THR A 35 -11.41 4.00 -22.12
N ASN A 36 -11.05 5.22 -22.51
CA ASN A 36 -11.32 5.75 -23.85
C ASN A 36 -10.25 5.36 -24.90
N LYS A 37 -9.18 4.68 -24.48
CA LYS A 37 -8.14 4.27 -25.42
C LYS A 37 -8.61 3.10 -26.29
N GLN A 38 -8.48 3.23 -27.60
CA GLN A 38 -8.80 2.17 -28.55
C GLN A 38 -8.02 0.90 -28.22
N GLY A 39 -8.71 -0.23 -28.14
CA GLY A 39 -8.14 -1.54 -27.81
C GLY A 39 -8.11 -1.88 -26.31
N PHE A 40 -8.36 -0.93 -25.40
CA PHE A 40 -8.50 -1.22 -23.99
C PHE A 40 -9.97 -1.44 -23.60
N GLY A 41 -10.82 -0.46 -23.83
CA GLY A 41 -12.28 -0.52 -23.66
C GLY A 41 -12.76 -1.23 -22.38
N ASP A 42 -13.94 -1.84 -22.46
CA ASP A 42 -14.54 -2.57 -21.34
C ASP A 42 -13.80 -3.87 -21.00
N ALA A 43 -13.30 -4.58 -21.99
CA ALA A 43 -12.56 -5.82 -21.80
C ALA A 43 -11.23 -5.58 -21.08
N GLY A 44 -10.44 -4.61 -21.51
CA GLY A 44 -9.20 -4.24 -20.85
C GLY A 44 -9.41 -3.73 -19.43
N ASN A 45 -10.49 -2.96 -19.20
CA ASN A 45 -10.88 -2.49 -17.88
C ASN A 45 -11.28 -3.65 -16.95
N ALA A 46 -11.99 -4.65 -17.46
CA ALA A 46 -12.36 -5.85 -16.71
C ALA A 46 -11.11 -6.65 -16.29
N ILE A 47 -10.18 -6.88 -17.22
CA ILE A 47 -8.91 -7.59 -16.96
C ILE A 47 -8.09 -6.87 -15.90
N TYR A 48 -7.91 -5.55 -16.04
CA TYR A 48 -7.18 -4.75 -15.08
C TYR A 48 -7.83 -4.76 -13.69
N ASN A 49 -9.14 -4.53 -13.62
CA ASN A 49 -9.87 -4.49 -12.35
C ASN A 49 -9.85 -5.85 -11.63
N SER A 50 -9.92 -6.94 -12.33
CA SER A 50 -9.86 -8.30 -11.76
C SER A 50 -8.51 -8.56 -11.09
N GLY A 51 -7.41 -8.26 -11.77
CA GLY A 51 -6.07 -8.35 -11.19
C GLY A 51 -5.85 -7.37 -10.03
N PHE A 52 -6.38 -6.14 -10.17
CA PHE A 52 -6.28 -5.11 -9.14
C PHE A 52 -7.05 -5.46 -7.86
N GLN A 53 -8.19 -6.14 -7.94
CA GLN A 53 -8.94 -6.57 -6.76
C GLN A 53 -8.15 -7.56 -5.90
N ILE A 54 -7.49 -8.54 -6.51
CA ILE A 54 -6.63 -9.48 -5.79
C ILE A 54 -5.45 -8.74 -5.14
N TYR A 55 -4.81 -7.87 -5.89
CA TYR A 55 -3.74 -7.02 -5.34
C TYR A 55 -4.23 -6.16 -4.17
N ALA A 56 -5.39 -5.49 -4.30
CA ALA A 56 -5.96 -4.64 -3.27
C ALA A 56 -6.32 -5.42 -1.99
N LEU A 57 -6.79 -6.67 -2.13
CA LEU A 57 -7.03 -7.55 -0.99
C LEU A 57 -5.74 -7.84 -0.23
N LEU A 58 -4.69 -8.25 -0.93
CA LEU A 58 -3.38 -8.51 -0.32
C LEU A 58 -2.75 -7.25 0.28
N LEU A 59 -2.89 -6.12 -0.41
CA LEU A 59 -2.47 -4.81 0.08
C LEU A 59 -3.19 -4.44 1.39
N THR A 60 -4.48 -4.65 1.46
CA THR A 60 -5.30 -4.37 2.64
C THR A 60 -4.82 -5.17 3.85
N ILE A 61 -4.60 -6.47 3.68
CA ILE A 61 -4.08 -7.36 4.72
C ILE A 61 -2.70 -6.88 5.20
N SER A 62 -1.83 -6.49 4.26
CA SER A 62 -0.45 -6.07 4.57
C SER A 62 -0.33 -4.66 5.16
N SER A 63 -1.31 -3.77 4.91
CA SER A 63 -1.12 -2.32 5.15
C SER A 63 -1.97 -1.71 6.25
N ILE A 64 -3.16 -2.22 6.55
CA ILE A 64 -4.11 -1.50 7.41
C ILE A 64 -3.75 -1.61 8.89
N GLY A 65 -3.37 -2.77 9.38
CA GLY A 65 -3.06 -2.99 10.79
C GLY A 65 -1.65 -2.60 11.21
N VAL A 66 -0.71 -2.67 10.30
CA VAL A 66 0.73 -2.56 10.56
C VAL A 66 1.16 -1.18 11.06
N PRO A 67 0.83 -0.05 10.39
CA PRO A 67 1.26 1.26 10.85
C PRO A 67 0.74 1.58 12.25
N ASN A 68 -0.52 1.25 12.52
CA ASN A 68 -1.15 1.54 13.82
C ASN A 68 -0.52 0.71 14.95
N ALA A 69 -0.25 -0.57 14.72
CA ALA A 69 0.40 -1.44 15.70
C ALA A 69 1.84 -0.99 15.99
N VAL A 70 2.60 -0.69 14.95
CA VAL A 70 3.99 -0.21 15.08
C VAL A 70 4.03 1.14 15.78
N ALA A 71 3.20 2.10 15.38
CA ALA A 71 3.10 3.42 16.02
C ALA A 71 2.76 3.31 17.51
N LYS A 72 1.80 2.46 17.88
CA LYS A 72 1.43 2.24 19.28
C LYS A 72 2.61 1.69 20.10
N LEU A 73 3.23 0.62 19.65
CA LEU A 73 4.35 0.00 20.35
C LEU A 73 5.56 0.94 20.49
N ILE A 74 5.83 1.74 19.47
CA ILE A 74 6.92 2.72 19.50
C ILE A 74 6.60 3.87 20.45
N SER A 75 5.37 4.41 20.40
CA SER A 75 4.97 5.51 21.30
C SER A 75 4.93 5.09 22.76
N GLU A 76 4.56 3.85 23.08
CA GLU A 76 4.65 3.29 24.43
C GLU A 76 6.10 3.26 24.95
N LYS A 77 7.06 2.88 24.09
CA LYS A 77 8.48 2.88 24.46
C LYS A 77 9.05 4.29 24.61
N LEU A 78 8.68 5.20 23.74
CA LEU A 78 9.12 6.60 23.81
C LEU A 78 8.56 7.32 25.03
N SER A 79 7.33 7.00 25.46
CA SER A 79 6.70 7.62 26.64
C SER A 79 7.44 7.31 27.96
N VAL A 80 8.12 6.17 28.03
CA VAL A 80 8.97 5.77 29.17
C VAL A 80 10.44 6.10 28.96
N GLY A 81 10.79 6.86 27.91
CA GLY A 81 12.16 7.26 27.61
C GLY A 81 13.05 6.16 27.02
N ASP A 82 12.49 4.99 26.65
CA ASP A 82 13.23 3.86 26.11
C ASP A 82 13.45 3.98 24.59
N ASN A 83 14.32 4.88 24.19
CA ASN A 83 14.66 5.08 22.77
C ASN A 83 15.28 3.84 22.12
N ARG A 84 16.02 3.03 22.89
CA ARG A 84 16.64 1.81 22.37
C ARG A 84 15.57 0.73 22.12
N GLY A 85 14.59 0.62 23.00
CA GLY A 85 13.43 -0.27 22.82
C GLY A 85 12.61 0.11 21.59
N ALA A 86 12.34 1.41 21.38
CA ALA A 86 11.64 1.91 20.20
C ALA A 86 12.36 1.54 18.90
N GLN A 87 13.68 1.74 18.84
CA GLN A 87 14.47 1.34 17.67
C GLN A 87 14.52 -0.18 17.46
N LYS A 88 14.53 -0.97 18.53
CA LYS A 88 14.48 -2.43 18.45
C LYS A 88 13.14 -2.90 17.86
N ILE A 89 12.02 -2.34 18.32
CA ILE A 89 10.70 -2.62 17.77
C ILE A 89 10.65 -2.30 16.28
N PHE A 90 11.15 -1.12 15.87
CA PHE A 90 11.22 -0.76 14.46
C PHE A 90 12.01 -1.78 13.62
N LYS A 91 13.21 -2.15 14.05
CA LYS A 91 14.06 -3.11 13.33
C LYS A 91 13.39 -4.47 13.20
N VAL A 92 12.76 -4.97 14.28
CA VAL A 92 12.05 -6.26 14.27
C VAL A 92 10.84 -6.19 13.36
N ALA A 93 10.02 -5.13 13.45
CA ALA A 93 8.87 -4.94 12.58
C ALA A 93 9.31 -4.84 11.10
N PHE A 94 10.35 -4.06 10.82
CA PHE A 94 10.88 -3.89 9.47
C PHE A 94 11.36 -5.22 8.87
N ALA A 95 12.13 -6.00 9.61
CA ALA A 95 12.59 -7.32 9.18
C ALA A 95 11.42 -8.28 8.95
N PHE A 96 10.47 -8.35 9.89
CA PHE A 96 9.31 -9.22 9.80
C PHE A 96 8.44 -8.89 8.58
N PHE A 97 8.07 -7.61 8.39
CA PHE A 97 7.25 -7.20 7.26
C PHE A 97 7.99 -7.20 5.93
N SER A 98 9.32 -7.10 5.93
CA SER A 98 10.14 -7.37 4.74
C SER A 98 9.99 -8.82 4.28
N ILE A 99 10.06 -9.77 5.20
CA ILE A 99 9.89 -11.19 4.88
C ILE A 99 8.46 -11.47 4.42
N VAL A 100 7.46 -10.98 5.14
CA VAL A 100 6.04 -11.16 4.79
C VAL A 100 5.72 -10.52 3.43
N GLY A 101 6.17 -9.29 3.20
CA GLY A 101 5.97 -8.60 1.93
C GLY A 101 6.68 -9.29 0.76
N PHE A 102 7.91 -9.76 0.98
CA PHE A 102 8.66 -10.51 -0.04
C PHE A 102 7.98 -11.83 -0.37
N THR A 103 7.57 -12.60 0.66
CA THR A 103 6.85 -13.87 0.48
C THR A 103 5.51 -13.65 -0.24
N GLY A 104 4.73 -12.65 0.16
CA GLY A 104 3.47 -12.30 -0.49
C GLY A 104 3.67 -11.88 -1.96
N SER A 105 4.69 -11.07 -2.23
CA SER A 105 5.06 -10.68 -3.59
C SER A 105 5.49 -11.89 -4.44
N ALA A 106 6.32 -12.76 -3.90
CA ALA A 106 6.76 -13.98 -4.58
C ALA A 106 5.59 -14.94 -4.86
N LEU A 107 4.72 -15.16 -3.87
CA LEU A 107 3.53 -15.98 -4.04
C LEU A 107 2.58 -15.44 -5.11
N LEU A 108 2.37 -14.12 -5.15
CA LEU A 108 1.55 -13.52 -6.20
C LEU A 108 2.23 -13.60 -7.56
N PHE A 109 3.55 -13.38 -7.63
CA PHE A 109 4.29 -13.43 -8.88
C PHE A 109 4.29 -14.83 -9.50
N PHE A 110 4.68 -15.83 -8.72
CA PHE A 110 4.72 -17.23 -9.19
C PHE A 110 3.35 -17.88 -9.27
N GLY A 111 2.42 -17.47 -8.39
CA GLY A 111 1.03 -17.96 -8.37
C GLY A 111 0.10 -17.23 -9.35
N SER A 112 0.58 -16.21 -10.06
CA SER A 112 -0.23 -15.40 -10.97
C SER A 112 -0.93 -16.21 -12.05
N ASP A 113 -0.29 -17.25 -12.56
CA ASP A 113 -0.85 -18.16 -13.55
C ASP A 113 -2.04 -18.97 -13.00
N PHE A 114 -1.87 -19.54 -11.82
CA PHE A 114 -2.93 -20.28 -11.14
C PHE A 114 -4.11 -19.37 -10.79
N ILE A 115 -3.84 -18.18 -10.26
CA ILE A 115 -4.88 -17.20 -9.89
C ILE A 115 -5.64 -16.73 -11.12
N ALA A 116 -4.95 -16.40 -12.22
CA ALA A 116 -5.57 -15.92 -13.45
C ALA A 116 -6.43 -16.99 -14.12
N ASN A 117 -5.95 -18.23 -14.21
CA ASN A 117 -6.63 -19.29 -14.94
C ASN A 117 -7.70 -20.00 -14.11
N VAL A 118 -7.47 -20.23 -12.82
CA VAL A 118 -8.36 -21.04 -11.96
C VAL A 118 -9.37 -20.17 -11.20
N TRP A 119 -8.91 -19.07 -10.59
CA TRP A 119 -9.78 -18.23 -9.77
C TRP A 119 -10.51 -17.18 -10.56
N LEU A 120 -9.78 -16.42 -11.39
CA LEU A 120 -10.36 -15.32 -12.14
C LEU A 120 -10.98 -15.81 -13.46
N GLN A 121 -10.52 -16.95 -14.01
CA GLN A 121 -10.89 -17.46 -15.33
C GLN A 121 -10.64 -16.41 -16.45
N ILE A 122 -9.68 -15.53 -16.24
CA ILE A 122 -9.26 -14.47 -17.15
C ILE A 122 -7.73 -14.60 -17.31
N PRO A 123 -7.26 -15.39 -18.30
CA PRO A 123 -5.81 -15.63 -18.49
C PRO A 123 -4.99 -14.36 -18.69
N GLU A 124 -5.59 -13.34 -19.31
CA GLU A 124 -4.96 -12.04 -19.58
C GLU A 124 -4.65 -11.26 -18.29
N ALA A 125 -5.34 -11.54 -17.17
CA ALA A 125 -5.07 -10.92 -15.86
C ALA A 125 -3.73 -11.35 -15.27
N LYS A 126 -3.12 -12.45 -15.76
CA LYS A 126 -1.80 -12.92 -15.32
C LYS A 126 -0.74 -11.82 -15.39
N LEU A 127 -0.66 -11.12 -16.51
CA LEU A 127 0.33 -10.05 -16.70
C LEU A 127 0.11 -8.91 -15.68
N THR A 128 -1.14 -8.56 -15.44
CA THR A 128 -1.50 -7.53 -14.43
C THR A 128 -1.06 -7.94 -13.02
N LEU A 129 -1.30 -9.20 -12.64
CA LEU A 129 -0.89 -9.74 -11.35
C LEU A 129 0.63 -9.76 -11.19
N MET A 130 1.37 -10.18 -12.23
CA MET A 130 2.84 -10.20 -12.22
C MET A 130 3.44 -8.80 -12.07
N ILE A 131 2.89 -7.79 -12.76
CA ILE A 131 3.35 -6.40 -12.68
C ILE A 131 3.04 -5.79 -11.31
N LEU A 132 1.91 -6.14 -10.71
CA LEU A 132 1.50 -5.63 -9.40
C LEU A 132 2.20 -6.34 -8.23
N ALA A 133 2.70 -7.56 -8.42
CA ALA A 133 3.30 -8.36 -7.35
C ALA A 133 4.44 -7.63 -6.60
N PRO A 134 5.43 -6.97 -7.25
CA PRO A 134 6.50 -6.25 -6.55
C PRO A 134 5.98 -5.11 -5.67
N SER A 135 4.83 -4.52 -6.02
CA SER A 135 4.25 -3.42 -5.25
C SER A 135 3.87 -3.84 -3.83
N ILE A 136 3.48 -5.09 -3.60
CA ILE A 136 3.14 -5.62 -2.29
C ILE A 136 4.34 -5.54 -1.34
N PHE A 137 5.51 -5.89 -1.83
CA PHE A 137 6.75 -5.79 -1.06
C PHE A 137 7.05 -4.34 -0.65
N PHE A 138 7.02 -3.40 -1.60
CA PHE A 138 7.28 -2.00 -1.31
C PHE A 138 6.25 -1.40 -0.36
N VAL A 139 4.97 -1.72 -0.53
CA VAL A 139 3.91 -1.22 0.36
C VAL A 139 4.05 -1.78 1.77
N SER A 140 4.44 -3.03 1.94
CA SER A 140 4.73 -3.61 3.25
C SER A 140 5.84 -2.85 3.97
N LEU A 141 6.92 -2.48 3.28
CA LEU A 141 8.00 -1.64 3.84
C LEU A 141 7.52 -0.24 4.21
N ILE A 142 6.80 0.41 3.30
CA ILE A 142 6.25 1.75 3.52
C ILE A 142 5.30 1.77 4.72
N SER A 143 4.53 0.70 4.94
CA SER A 143 3.62 0.57 6.07
C SER A 143 4.33 0.61 7.41
N VAL A 144 5.49 -0.06 7.54
CA VAL A 144 6.31 -0.01 8.76
C VAL A 144 6.92 1.37 8.96
N LEU A 145 7.43 1.99 7.89
CA LEU A 145 8.00 3.35 7.95
C LEU A 145 6.93 4.37 8.39
N ARG A 146 5.72 4.27 7.86
CA ARG A 146 4.58 5.13 8.27
C ARG A 146 4.20 4.97 9.75
N GLY A 147 4.39 3.78 10.32
CA GLY A 147 4.13 3.53 11.74
C GLY A 147 5.26 4.06 12.64
N TYR A 148 6.46 4.25 12.11
CA TYR A 148 7.59 4.79 12.85
C TYR A 148 7.58 6.32 12.94
N PHE A 149 7.20 7.00 11.87
CA PHE A 149 7.12 8.47 11.76
C PHE A 149 5.73 9.00 12.08
#